data_fd817d3ea38cbf139fbc2bd3f36a1aeb
#
_entry.id   fd817d3ea38cbf139fbc2bd3f36a1aeb
#
_cell.length_a   1.000
_cell.length_b   1.000
_cell.length_c   1.000
_cell.angle_alpha   90.00
_cell.angle_beta   90.00
_cell.angle_gamma   90.00
#
_symmetry.space_group_name_H-M   'P 1'
#
loop_
_entity.id
_entity.type
_entity.pdbx_description
1 polymer ?
#
loop_
_entity_poly.entity_id
_entity_poly.type
_entity_poly.pdbx_seq_one_letter_code
_entity_poly.pdbx_strand_id
1 'polypeptide(L)'
;MSRRVDITERLSFDENPCLVIKGRELEVNTDAPTMLKVMGIMSGDDSGTKEIIDAYELVFPQASRDVIEKELKLSFNDLVIVVQDAFNLVLGEDKKLG
;
A
#
# COMPACT_ATOMS: atom_id res chain seq x y z
N MET A 1 24.51 -21.21 -24.87
CA MET A 1 23.51 -20.46 -25.61
C MET A 1 22.33 -20.12 -24.72
N SER A 2 22.00 -18.88 -24.63
CA SER A 2 20.89 -18.47 -23.73
C SER A 2 19.61 -18.30 -24.53
N ARG A 3 18.50 -18.62 -23.89
CA ARG A 3 17.22 -18.45 -24.50
C ARG A 3 16.58 -17.21 -23.90
N ARG A 4 15.92 -16.45 -24.73
CA ARG A 4 15.30 -15.20 -24.31
C ARG A 4 13.83 -15.25 -24.66
N VAL A 5 13.01 -15.06 -23.67
CA VAL A 5 11.56 -15.05 -23.85
C VAL A 5 11.06 -13.72 -23.34
N ASP A 6 10.39 -12.98 -24.21
CA ASP A 6 9.88 -11.67 -23.84
C ASP A 6 8.45 -11.84 -23.35
N ILE A 7 8.20 -11.55 -22.09
CA ILE A 7 6.89 -11.69 -21.48
C ILE A 7 6.25 -10.34 -21.18
N THR A 8 6.77 -9.27 -21.79
CA THR A 8 6.31 -7.92 -21.52
C THR A 8 4.80 -7.80 -21.66
N GLU A 9 4.22 -8.42 -22.69
CA GLU A 9 2.80 -8.26 -22.95
C GLU A 9 1.92 -8.97 -21.96
N ARG A 10 2.50 -9.83 -21.13
CA ARG A 10 1.73 -10.54 -20.11
C ARG A 10 1.70 -9.79 -18.81
N LEU A 11 2.40 -8.66 -18.73
CA LEU A 11 2.55 -7.91 -17.49
C LEU A 11 1.80 -6.59 -17.59
N SER A 12 1.41 -6.09 -16.44
CA SER A 12 0.81 -4.78 -16.33
C SER A 12 1.81 -3.81 -15.75
N PHE A 13 1.95 -2.66 -16.37
CA PHE A 13 2.84 -1.63 -15.85
C PHE A 13 2.02 -0.41 -15.46
N ASP A 14 0.97 -0.67 -14.72
CA ASP A 14 0.08 0.40 -14.27
C ASP A 14 0.76 1.24 -13.20
N GLU A 15 0.36 2.50 -13.14
CA GLU A 15 0.86 3.36 -12.10
C GLU A 15 0.28 2.92 -10.76
N ASN A 16 0.96 3.32 -9.70
CA ASN A 16 0.47 3.03 -8.36
C ASN A 16 -0.91 3.67 -8.16
N PRO A 17 -1.81 2.97 -7.48
CA PRO A 17 -3.11 3.57 -7.17
C PRO A 17 -2.98 4.63 -6.09
N CYS A 18 -4.03 5.42 -5.94
CA CYS A 18 -4.07 6.45 -4.91
C CYS A 18 -5.32 6.32 -4.08
N LEU A 19 -5.20 6.65 -2.80
CA LEU A 19 -6.35 6.89 -1.95
C LEU A 19 -6.62 8.39 -1.95
N VAL A 20 -7.89 8.78 -1.96
CA VAL A 20 -8.22 10.19 -1.94
C VAL A 20 -8.85 10.52 -0.59
N ILE A 21 -8.25 11.49 0.10
CA ILE A 21 -8.74 11.94 1.40
C ILE A 21 -8.79 13.46 1.36
N LYS A 22 -9.97 14.01 1.50
CA LYS A 22 -10.18 15.46 1.50
C LYS A 22 -9.55 16.11 0.27
N GLY A 23 -9.72 15.46 -0.90
CA GLY A 23 -9.20 16.00 -2.13
C GLY A 23 -7.72 15.79 -2.34
N ARG A 24 -7.00 15.20 -1.39
CA ARG A 24 -5.58 14.92 -1.54
C ARG A 24 -5.39 13.48 -2.00
N GLU A 25 -4.53 13.29 -2.96
CA GLU A 25 -4.25 11.95 -3.49
C GLU A 25 -3.01 11.40 -2.81
N LEU A 26 -3.16 10.24 -2.21
CA LEU A 26 -2.07 9.57 -1.52
C LEU A 26 -1.69 8.35 -2.31
N GLU A 27 -0.53 8.39 -2.91
CA GLU A 27 -0.04 7.24 -3.67
C GLU A 27 0.23 6.07 -2.73
N VAL A 28 -0.09 4.87 -3.18
CA VAL A 28 0.11 3.65 -2.42
C VAL A 28 1.03 2.73 -3.20
N ASN A 29 2.09 2.26 -2.56
CA ASN A 29 3.03 1.34 -3.22
C ASN A 29 2.42 -0.04 -3.37
N THR A 30 2.39 -0.54 -4.60
CA THR A 30 1.85 -1.87 -4.87
C THR A 30 2.84 -2.75 -5.61
N ASP A 31 4.12 -2.38 -5.62
CA ASP A 31 5.13 -3.18 -6.27
C ASP A 31 5.34 -4.50 -5.52
N ALA A 32 5.88 -5.48 -6.22
CA ALA A 32 5.99 -6.82 -5.67
C ALA A 32 6.81 -6.91 -4.39
N PRO A 33 7.97 -6.26 -4.28
CA PRO A 33 8.71 -6.32 -3.02
C PRO A 33 7.92 -5.77 -1.84
N THR A 34 7.20 -4.67 -2.04
CA THR A 34 6.37 -4.12 -0.98
C THR A 34 5.27 -5.10 -0.60
N MET A 35 4.63 -5.70 -1.60
CA MET A 35 3.57 -6.65 -1.37
C MET A 35 4.04 -7.85 -0.58
N LEU A 36 5.21 -8.38 -0.93
CA LEU A 36 5.75 -9.53 -0.20
C LEU A 36 6.03 -9.18 1.25
N LYS A 37 6.55 -7.99 1.51
CA LYS A 37 6.83 -7.58 2.87
C LYS A 37 5.54 -7.38 3.67
N VAL A 38 4.53 -6.78 3.04
CA VAL A 38 3.25 -6.58 3.71
C VAL A 38 2.60 -7.91 4.04
N MET A 39 2.64 -8.85 3.11
CA MET A 39 2.08 -10.17 3.35
C MET A 39 2.80 -10.88 4.49
N GLY A 40 4.11 -10.72 4.56
CA GLY A 40 4.87 -11.30 5.66
C GLY A 40 4.47 -10.72 7.01
N ILE A 41 4.21 -9.42 7.05
CA ILE A 41 3.77 -8.77 8.28
C ILE A 41 2.38 -9.25 8.66
N MET A 42 1.48 -9.34 7.69
CA MET A 42 0.10 -9.69 7.96
C MET A 42 -0.09 -11.15 8.31
N SER A 43 0.83 -12.02 7.90
CA SER A 43 0.70 -13.43 8.21
C SER A 43 1.23 -13.77 9.59
N GLY A 44 1.84 -12.81 10.29
CA GLY A 44 2.32 -13.02 11.64
C GLY A 44 1.16 -13.08 12.62
N ASP A 45 1.38 -13.77 13.73
CA ASP A 45 0.36 -13.87 14.75
C ASP A 45 0.19 -12.62 15.53
N ASP A 46 1.22 -11.80 15.56
CA ASP A 46 1.22 -10.59 16.34
C ASP A 46 1.01 -9.40 15.45
N SER A 47 -0.17 -8.86 15.40
CA SER A 47 -0.36 -7.63 14.65
C SER A 47 -0.37 -6.47 15.64
N GLY A 48 0.78 -6.23 16.23
CA GLY A 48 0.92 -5.16 17.18
C GLY A 48 1.22 -3.83 16.53
N THR A 49 1.53 -2.86 17.37
CA THR A 49 1.79 -1.49 16.92
C THR A 49 2.97 -1.44 15.97
N LYS A 50 4.02 -2.21 16.27
CA LYS A 50 5.21 -2.20 15.43
C LYS A 50 4.89 -2.66 14.02
N GLU A 51 4.07 -3.71 13.90
CA GLU A 51 3.71 -4.23 12.60
C GLU A 51 2.89 -3.23 11.80
N ILE A 52 2.02 -2.51 12.47
CA ILE A 52 1.23 -1.48 11.80
C ILE A 52 2.14 -0.35 11.32
N ILE A 53 3.09 0.06 12.12
CA ILE A 53 4.03 1.11 11.72
C ILE A 53 4.86 0.65 10.54
N ASP A 54 5.36 -0.59 10.59
CA ASP A 54 6.17 -1.12 9.49
C ASP A 54 5.37 -1.15 8.19
N ALA A 55 4.13 -1.61 8.27
CA ALA A 55 3.28 -1.69 7.09
C ALA A 55 2.98 -0.29 6.55
N TYR A 56 2.71 0.64 7.43
CA TYR A 56 2.44 2.03 7.05
C TYR A 56 3.63 2.60 6.27
N GLU A 57 4.84 2.37 6.75
CA GLU A 57 6.02 2.91 6.09
C GLU A 57 6.33 2.23 4.78
N LEU A 58 5.92 0.98 4.64
CA LEU A 58 6.13 0.25 3.38
C LEU A 58 5.12 0.66 2.32
N VAL A 59 3.87 0.81 2.73
CA VAL A 59 2.77 1.01 1.80
C VAL A 59 2.70 2.44 1.30
N PHE A 60 3.03 3.41 2.14
CA PHE A 60 2.96 4.81 1.75
C PHE A 60 4.35 5.39 1.48
N PRO A 61 4.58 5.92 0.27
CA PRO A 61 5.85 6.64 0.02
C PRO A 61 5.96 7.86 0.90
N GLN A 62 7.16 8.43 0.97
CA GLN A 62 7.43 9.56 1.84
C GLN A 62 6.46 10.72 1.58
N ALA A 63 6.17 11.00 0.31
CA ALA A 63 5.28 12.11 -0.03
C ALA A 63 3.89 11.90 0.57
N SER A 64 3.38 10.67 0.50
CA SER A 64 2.06 10.37 1.07
C SER A 64 2.09 10.47 2.59
N ARG A 65 3.15 9.96 3.21
CA ARG A 65 3.26 10.05 4.66
C ARG A 65 3.35 11.50 5.13
N ASP A 66 4.02 12.34 4.35
CA ASP A 66 4.09 13.75 4.69
C ASP A 66 2.70 14.40 4.71
N VAL A 67 1.87 14.06 3.73
CA VAL A 67 0.51 14.59 3.70
C VAL A 67 -0.27 14.10 4.92
N ILE A 68 -0.16 12.81 5.23
CA ILE A 68 -0.88 12.26 6.37
C ILE A 68 -0.45 12.93 7.67
N GLU A 69 0.85 13.10 7.85
CA GLU A 69 1.37 13.55 9.13
C GLU A 69 1.31 15.06 9.30
N LYS A 70 1.48 15.80 8.23
CA LYS A 70 1.60 17.25 8.33
C LYS A 70 0.35 17.99 7.91
N GLU A 71 -0.41 17.45 6.99
CA GLU A 71 -1.59 18.14 6.48
C GLU A 71 -2.88 17.58 7.02
N LEU A 72 -3.04 16.27 6.97
CA LEU A 72 -4.28 15.66 7.42
C LEU A 72 -4.33 15.48 8.92
N LYS A 73 -3.20 15.18 9.52
CA LYS A 73 -3.08 15.03 10.98
C LYS A 73 -4.16 14.10 11.52
N LEU A 74 -4.19 12.91 10.95
CA LEU A 74 -5.24 11.95 11.28
C LEU A 74 -5.13 11.46 12.72
N SER A 75 -6.27 11.15 13.31
CA SER A 75 -6.29 10.49 14.60
C SER A 75 -5.79 9.06 14.42
N PHE A 76 -5.48 8.40 15.52
CA PHE A 76 -5.01 7.01 15.44
C PHE A 76 -6.06 6.11 14.79
N ASN A 77 -7.32 6.26 15.17
CA ASN A 77 -8.38 5.45 14.60
C ASN A 77 -8.48 5.66 13.09
N ASP A 78 -8.41 6.91 12.67
CA ASP A 78 -8.50 7.21 11.24
C ASP A 78 -7.30 6.67 10.49
N LEU A 79 -6.11 6.75 11.08
CA LEU A 79 -4.93 6.21 10.44
C LEU A 79 -5.05 4.70 10.25
N VAL A 80 -5.61 4.00 11.23
CA VAL A 80 -5.81 2.56 11.09
C VAL A 80 -6.73 2.26 9.91
N ILE A 81 -7.79 3.04 9.75
CA ILE A 81 -8.71 2.86 8.63
C ILE A 81 -7.97 3.07 7.31
N VAL A 82 -7.16 4.12 7.22
CA VAL A 82 -6.42 4.42 6.01
C VAL A 82 -5.44 3.30 5.68
N VAL A 83 -4.75 2.79 6.68
CA VAL A 83 -3.80 1.70 6.46
C VAL A 83 -4.51 0.45 5.98
N GLN A 84 -5.68 0.15 6.54
CA GLN A 84 -6.44 -1.02 6.12
C GLN A 84 -6.90 -0.89 4.67
N ASP A 85 -7.35 0.30 4.27
CA ASP A 85 -7.76 0.51 2.90
C ASP A 85 -6.58 0.42 1.96
N ALA A 86 -5.41 0.91 2.37
CA ALA A 86 -4.22 0.78 1.56
C ALA A 86 -3.83 -0.69 1.37
N PHE A 87 -3.98 -1.50 2.42
CA PHE A 87 -3.71 -2.93 2.31
C PHE A 87 -4.62 -3.56 1.26
N ASN A 88 -5.89 -3.19 1.26
CA ASN A 88 -6.82 -3.74 0.28
C ASN A 88 -6.39 -3.40 -1.14
N LEU A 89 -5.89 -2.20 -1.35
CA LEU A 89 -5.37 -1.83 -2.66
C LEU A 89 -4.14 -2.65 -3.03
N VAL A 90 -3.22 -2.82 -2.07
CA VAL A 90 -1.99 -3.56 -2.32
C VAL A 90 -2.30 -5.01 -2.66
N LEU A 91 -3.26 -5.59 -1.96
CA LEU A 91 -3.62 -6.99 -2.16
C LEU A 91 -4.59 -7.19 -3.32
N GLY A 92 -5.07 -6.11 -3.92
CA GLY A 92 -5.99 -6.23 -5.03
C GLY A 92 -7.39 -6.62 -4.65
N GLU A 93 -7.80 -6.35 -3.43
CA GLU A 93 -9.13 -6.70 -2.95
C GLU A 93 -10.03 -5.52 -2.93
N ASP A 94 -10.00 -4.69 -3.93
CA ASP A 94 -10.87 -3.59 -3.91
C ASP A 94 -12.18 -4.02 -4.49
N LYS A 95 -12.94 -4.39 -3.78
CA LYS A 95 -14.19 -4.75 -4.24
C LYS A 95 -15.01 -3.65 -4.44
N LYS A 96 -15.02 -3.20 -4.53
CA LYS A 96 -15.74 -2.45 -4.58
C LYS A 96 -16.73 -2.40 -4.72
N LEU A 97 -17.00 -2.40 -4.80
CA LEU A 97 -17.75 -2.39 -4.91
C LEU A 97 -18.38 -1.90 -4.96
N GLY A 98 -18.27 -1.78 -5.05
CA GLY A 98 -19.16 -1.49 -4.84
C GLY A 98 -19.76 -1.36 -4.93
#